data_1ca2ac8d45bfb0562366161e8d7d14fe
#
_entry.id   1ca2ac8d45bfb0562366161e8d7d14fe
#
_cell.length_a   1.000
_cell.length_b   1.000
_cell.length_c   1.000
_cell.angle_alpha   90.00
_cell.angle_beta   90.00
_cell.angle_gamma   90.00
#
_symmetry.space_group_name_H-M   'P 1'
#
loop_
_entity.id
_entity.type
_entity.pdbx_description
1 polymer ?
#
loop_
_entity_poly.entity_id
_entity_poly.type
_entity_poly.pdbx_seq_one_letter_code
_entity_poly.pdbx_strand_id
1 'polypeptide(L)'
;KLLNLEIQRCGYTFSASSYVKYLLAVYLGIAGFAYLFQLQVFFSVIVMAAASIFVPTVFLMNYKNLYEEKKFEDLTAYMEQLLYSFKRRAKILTALEDTKLLFRQGESRLYNGIEYAVEHIQSAQSEGNIYQEAFSEIEKEYGCKRLYKIHDFLMQVEQSGGSPDAAIEILLNDRKMWIERIYGLQKEKKNIKVKVTIGTGLSFLICAMSILMLPKEFDITQNPISQAVTTGVVILNMLIWYAAQKKLSGSLILSDEDVDEAEIREKYKYVVKGNREKERFKYSII
;
A
#
# COMPACT_ATOMS: atom_id res chain seq x y z
N LYS A 1 3.58 -22.51 -3.02
CA LYS A 1 4.00 -22.44 -1.60
C LYS A 1 4.36 -21.01 -1.19
N LEU A 2 5.24 -20.30 -1.91
CA LEU A 2 5.69 -18.94 -1.57
C LEU A 2 4.52 -17.93 -1.50
N LEU A 3 3.63 -17.94 -2.48
CA LEU A 3 2.45 -17.05 -2.50
C LEU A 3 1.54 -17.25 -1.28
N ASN A 4 1.31 -18.49 -0.87
CA ASN A 4 0.50 -18.82 0.30
C ASN A 4 1.15 -18.30 1.60
N LEU A 5 2.47 -18.47 1.74
CA LEU A 5 3.21 -17.97 2.90
C LEU A 5 3.17 -16.43 3.00
N GLU A 6 3.32 -15.74 1.88
CA GLU A 6 3.25 -14.27 1.85
C GLU A 6 1.84 -13.75 2.21
N ILE A 7 0.77 -14.40 1.71
CA ILE A 7 -0.61 -14.04 2.04
C ILE A 7 -0.91 -14.34 3.50
N GLN A 8 -0.44 -15.48 4.04
CA GLN A 8 -0.58 -15.80 5.46
C GLN A 8 0.16 -14.80 6.36
N ARG A 9 1.34 -14.30 5.94
CA ARG A 9 2.04 -13.20 6.64
C ARG A 9 1.21 -11.92 6.71
N CYS A 10 0.35 -11.67 5.73
CA CYS A 10 -0.61 -10.57 5.77
C CYS A 10 -1.86 -10.87 6.62
N GLY A 11 -1.95 -12.04 7.27
CA GLY A 11 -3.10 -12.42 8.09
C GLY A 11 -4.32 -12.91 7.31
N TYR A 12 -4.18 -13.16 5.99
CA TYR A 12 -5.26 -13.66 5.16
C TYR A 12 -5.09 -15.15 4.83
N THR A 13 -6.21 -15.84 4.66
CA THR A 13 -6.21 -17.22 4.16
C THR A 13 -6.14 -17.22 2.63
N PHE A 14 -5.19 -17.97 2.08
CA PHE A 14 -5.09 -18.14 0.64
C PHE A 14 -6.25 -18.97 0.11
N SER A 15 -7.08 -18.37 -0.76
CA SER A 15 -8.13 -19.06 -1.48
C SER A 15 -7.66 -19.50 -2.87
N ALA A 16 -7.37 -20.79 -3.02
CA ALA A 16 -6.98 -21.35 -4.31
C ALA A 16 -8.07 -21.15 -5.39
N SER A 17 -9.34 -21.23 -5.01
CA SER A 17 -10.49 -20.99 -5.91
C SER A 17 -10.48 -19.55 -6.45
N SER A 18 -10.25 -18.56 -5.60
CA SER A 18 -10.17 -17.15 -6.02
C SER A 18 -8.99 -16.89 -6.94
N TYR A 19 -7.85 -17.51 -6.67
CA TYR A 19 -6.67 -17.40 -7.53
C TYR A 19 -6.90 -18.02 -8.91
N VAL A 20 -7.50 -19.22 -8.96
CA VAL A 20 -7.82 -19.90 -10.23
C VAL A 20 -8.84 -19.10 -11.03
N LYS A 21 -9.88 -18.55 -10.42
CA LYS A 21 -10.86 -17.67 -11.10
C LYS A 21 -10.18 -16.43 -11.70
N TYR A 22 -9.28 -15.81 -10.93
CA TYR A 22 -8.53 -14.65 -11.42
C TYR A 22 -7.62 -15.01 -12.60
N LEU A 23 -6.90 -16.13 -12.51
CA LEU A 23 -6.04 -16.63 -13.56
C LEU A 23 -6.82 -16.99 -14.84
N LEU A 24 -7.97 -17.64 -14.69
CA LEU A 24 -8.86 -17.99 -15.78
C LEU A 24 -9.42 -16.73 -16.49
N ALA A 25 -9.81 -15.71 -15.73
CA ALA A 25 -10.27 -14.44 -16.28
C ALA A 25 -9.16 -13.74 -17.09
N VAL A 26 -7.92 -13.76 -16.59
CA VAL A 26 -6.77 -13.19 -17.33
C VAL A 26 -6.49 -13.96 -18.62
N TYR A 27 -6.51 -15.28 -18.58
CA TYR A 27 -6.29 -16.09 -19.79
C TYR A 27 -7.40 -15.96 -20.82
N LEU A 28 -8.66 -15.86 -20.41
CA LEU A 28 -9.78 -15.56 -21.31
C LEU A 28 -9.60 -14.17 -21.94
N GLY A 29 -9.16 -13.18 -21.17
CA GLY A 29 -8.83 -11.86 -21.70
C GLY A 29 -7.72 -11.90 -22.76
N ILE A 30 -6.65 -12.66 -22.49
CA ILE A 30 -5.54 -12.84 -23.45
C ILE A 30 -6.00 -13.59 -24.71
N ALA A 31 -6.84 -14.61 -24.57
CA ALA A 31 -7.39 -15.35 -25.72
C ALA A 31 -8.28 -14.44 -26.59
N GLY A 32 -9.14 -13.63 -25.98
CA GLY A 32 -9.93 -12.61 -26.70
C GLY A 32 -9.04 -11.59 -27.41
N PHE A 33 -7.98 -11.16 -26.75
CA PHE A 33 -6.98 -10.27 -27.31
C PHE A 33 -6.24 -10.92 -28.50
N ALA A 34 -5.75 -12.15 -28.34
CA ALA A 34 -5.09 -12.90 -29.41
C ALA A 34 -6.00 -13.07 -30.65
N TYR A 35 -7.29 -13.28 -30.42
CA TYR A 35 -8.29 -13.34 -31.48
C TYR A 35 -8.44 -11.99 -32.20
N LEU A 36 -8.56 -10.89 -31.49
CA LEU A 36 -8.69 -9.54 -32.05
C LEU A 36 -7.47 -9.13 -32.87
N PHE A 37 -6.28 -9.49 -32.43
CA PHE A 37 -5.01 -9.16 -33.07
C PHE A 37 -4.58 -10.22 -34.09
N GLN A 38 -5.39 -11.25 -34.29
CA GLN A 38 -5.09 -12.38 -35.19
C GLN A 38 -3.70 -12.98 -34.95
N LEU A 39 -3.31 -13.07 -33.67
CA LEU A 39 -2.02 -13.60 -33.29
C LEU A 39 -1.96 -15.10 -33.57
N GLN A 40 -0.87 -15.55 -34.18
CA GLN A 40 -0.59 -16.98 -34.33
C GLN A 40 -0.41 -17.64 -32.96
N VAL A 41 -0.72 -18.94 -32.88
CA VAL A 41 -0.69 -19.71 -31.64
C VAL A 41 0.65 -19.58 -30.91
N PHE A 42 1.77 -19.62 -31.64
CA PHE A 42 3.10 -19.47 -31.06
C PHE A 42 3.27 -18.15 -30.30
N PHE A 43 2.87 -17.02 -30.89
CA PHE A 43 2.97 -15.69 -30.26
C PHE A 43 1.97 -15.52 -29.11
N SER A 44 0.79 -16.12 -29.23
CA SER A 44 -0.21 -16.15 -28.15
C SER A 44 0.32 -16.88 -26.91
N VAL A 45 1.04 -17.98 -27.10
CA VAL A 45 1.69 -18.72 -26.00
C VAL A 45 2.77 -17.87 -25.31
N ILE A 46 3.54 -17.08 -26.07
CA ILE A 46 4.54 -16.16 -25.48
C ILE A 46 3.86 -15.11 -24.59
N VAL A 47 2.75 -14.50 -25.05
CA VAL A 47 1.99 -13.54 -24.26
C VAL A 47 1.41 -14.19 -22.99
N MET A 48 0.86 -15.41 -23.10
CA MET A 48 0.36 -16.16 -21.95
C MET A 48 1.47 -16.48 -20.93
N ALA A 49 2.65 -16.87 -21.43
CA ALA A 49 3.81 -17.13 -20.55
C ALA A 49 4.25 -15.84 -19.81
N ALA A 50 4.33 -14.71 -20.52
CA ALA A 50 4.63 -13.43 -19.91
C ALA A 50 3.59 -13.05 -18.85
N ALA A 51 2.30 -13.18 -19.14
CA ALA A 51 1.23 -12.91 -18.18
C ALA A 51 1.32 -13.80 -16.93
N SER A 52 1.69 -15.07 -17.10
CA SER A 52 1.84 -16.02 -15.99
C SER A 52 2.88 -15.59 -14.95
N ILE A 53 3.88 -14.79 -15.35
CA ILE A 53 4.89 -14.23 -14.46
C ILE A 53 4.32 -13.06 -13.65
N PHE A 54 3.45 -12.24 -14.25
CA PHE A 54 2.91 -11.05 -13.58
C PHE A 54 1.69 -11.34 -12.68
N VAL A 55 0.86 -12.30 -13.05
CA VAL A 55 -0.39 -12.65 -12.34
C VAL A 55 -0.18 -12.90 -10.84
N PRO A 56 0.78 -13.76 -10.40
CA PRO A 56 0.98 -14.02 -8.98
C PRO A 56 1.36 -12.75 -8.20
N THR A 57 2.18 -11.89 -8.81
CA THR A 57 2.66 -10.67 -8.17
C THR A 57 1.54 -9.65 -8.01
N VAL A 58 0.70 -9.46 -9.05
CA VAL A 58 -0.46 -8.55 -8.98
C VAL A 58 -1.48 -9.04 -7.97
N PHE A 59 -1.72 -10.35 -7.94
CA PHE A 59 -2.60 -10.97 -6.95
C PHE A 59 -2.11 -10.72 -5.51
N LEU A 60 -0.82 -10.91 -5.25
CA LEU A 60 -0.19 -10.63 -3.95
C LEU A 60 -0.27 -9.16 -3.58
N MET A 61 -0.07 -8.25 -4.54
CA MET A 61 -0.17 -6.80 -4.30
C MET A 61 -1.55 -6.39 -3.79
N ASN A 62 -2.63 -7.02 -4.26
CA ASN A 62 -3.97 -6.74 -3.76
C ASN A 62 -4.12 -7.10 -2.28
N TYR A 63 -3.60 -8.26 -1.85
CA TYR A 63 -3.62 -8.64 -0.44
C TYR A 63 -2.74 -7.75 0.43
N LYS A 64 -1.56 -7.36 -0.08
CA LYS A 64 -0.69 -6.41 0.63
C LYS A 64 -1.35 -5.04 0.80
N ASN A 65 -2.05 -4.53 -0.22
CA ASN A 65 -2.79 -3.28 -0.11
C ASN A 65 -3.90 -3.37 0.95
N LEU A 66 -4.70 -4.45 0.96
CA LEU A 66 -5.75 -4.66 1.97
C LEU A 66 -5.16 -4.77 3.38
N TYR A 67 -4.02 -5.45 3.53
CA TYR A 67 -3.32 -5.54 4.79
C TYR A 67 -2.83 -4.18 5.31
N GLU A 68 -2.20 -3.38 4.45
CA GLU A 68 -1.73 -2.04 4.80
C GLU A 68 -2.90 -1.10 5.17
N GLU A 69 -4.02 -1.21 4.47
CA GLU A 69 -5.24 -0.44 4.76
C GLU A 69 -5.80 -0.81 6.14
N LYS A 70 -5.97 -2.11 6.44
CA LYS A 70 -6.40 -2.58 7.75
C LYS A 70 -5.41 -2.22 8.85
N LYS A 71 -4.11 -2.37 8.60
CA LYS A 71 -3.04 -2.00 9.54
C LYS A 71 -3.10 -0.51 9.91
N PHE A 72 -3.38 0.35 8.91
CA PHE A 72 -3.54 1.79 9.11
C PHE A 72 -4.80 2.12 9.91
N GLU A 73 -5.94 1.48 9.60
CA GLU A 73 -7.19 1.64 10.35
C GLU A 73 -7.04 1.22 11.80
N ASP A 74 -6.47 0.04 12.05
CA ASP A 74 -6.22 -0.47 13.41
C ASP A 74 -5.32 0.49 14.20
N LEU A 75 -4.22 0.96 13.60
CA LEU A 75 -3.30 1.90 14.24
C LEU A 75 -3.98 3.23 14.61
N THR A 76 -4.74 3.79 13.68
CA THR A 76 -5.42 5.07 13.91
C THR A 76 -6.53 4.95 14.95
N ALA A 77 -7.27 3.84 14.98
CA ALA A 77 -8.25 3.54 16.01
C ALA A 77 -7.59 3.36 17.40
N TYR A 78 -6.46 2.65 17.44
CA TYR A 78 -5.66 2.49 18.64
C TYR A 78 -5.22 3.83 19.24
N MET A 79 -4.59 4.69 18.42
CA MET A 79 -4.11 5.99 18.87
C MET A 79 -5.26 6.87 19.40
N GLU A 80 -6.42 6.82 18.76
CA GLU A 80 -7.59 7.57 19.18
C GLU A 80 -8.13 7.10 20.52
N GLN A 81 -8.39 5.82 20.63
CA GLN A 81 -8.96 5.24 21.86
C GLN A 81 -8.01 5.38 23.04
N LEU A 82 -6.72 5.15 22.80
CA LEU A 82 -5.69 5.31 23.85
C LEU A 82 -5.66 6.74 24.40
N LEU A 83 -5.68 7.76 23.52
CA LEU A 83 -5.70 9.16 23.93
C LEU A 83 -7.00 9.53 24.66
N TYR A 84 -8.16 9.08 24.18
CA TYR A 84 -9.43 9.34 24.86
C TYR A 84 -9.54 8.66 26.21
N SER A 85 -9.06 7.42 26.34
CA SER A 85 -9.10 6.69 27.59
C SER A 85 -8.10 7.29 28.59
N PHE A 86 -6.92 7.70 28.13
CA PHE A 86 -5.93 8.37 28.96
C PHE A 86 -6.42 9.76 29.43
N LYS A 87 -7.09 10.52 28.58
CA LYS A 87 -7.70 11.82 28.96
C LYS A 87 -8.61 11.70 30.18
N ARG A 88 -9.32 10.58 30.34
CA ARG A 88 -10.26 10.37 31.46
C ARG A 88 -9.60 10.06 32.80
N ARG A 89 -8.47 9.33 32.81
CA ARG A 89 -7.88 8.78 34.04
C ARG A 89 -6.41 9.08 34.22
N ALA A 90 -5.73 9.59 33.22
CA ALA A 90 -4.28 9.85 33.19
C ALA A 90 -3.42 8.65 33.66
N LYS A 91 -3.86 7.41 33.32
CA LYS A 91 -3.19 6.16 33.67
C LYS A 91 -3.04 5.29 32.42
N ILE A 92 -1.78 4.95 32.09
CA ILE A 92 -1.44 4.16 30.90
C ILE A 92 -2.06 2.78 30.94
N LEU A 93 -1.93 2.08 32.08
CA LEU A 93 -2.49 0.73 32.21
C LEU A 93 -3.99 0.70 31.93
N THR A 94 -4.75 1.59 32.55
CA THR A 94 -6.21 1.66 32.37
C THR A 94 -6.58 2.06 30.94
N ALA A 95 -5.79 2.97 30.32
CA ALA A 95 -6.01 3.38 28.95
C ALA A 95 -5.75 2.23 27.97
N LEU A 96 -4.75 1.38 28.22
CA LEU A 96 -4.49 0.17 27.44
C LEU A 96 -5.59 -0.88 27.61
N GLU A 97 -6.05 -1.11 28.84
CA GLU A 97 -7.16 -2.05 29.12
C GLU A 97 -8.44 -1.62 28.39
N ASP A 98 -8.83 -0.35 28.47
CA ASP A 98 -9.98 0.20 27.76
C ASP A 98 -9.79 0.08 26.22
N THR A 99 -8.57 0.32 25.73
CA THR A 99 -8.25 0.25 24.30
C THR A 99 -8.28 -1.19 23.77
N LYS A 100 -7.85 -2.16 24.60
CA LYS A 100 -7.90 -3.59 24.26
C LYS A 100 -9.31 -4.04 23.92
N LEU A 101 -10.35 -3.49 24.58
CA LEU A 101 -11.75 -3.84 24.34
C LEU A 101 -12.23 -3.48 22.92
N LEU A 102 -11.57 -2.57 22.23
CA LEU A 102 -11.88 -2.19 20.85
C LEU A 102 -11.50 -3.28 19.87
N PHE A 103 -10.48 -4.08 20.19
CA PHE A 103 -9.92 -5.09 19.29
C PHE A 103 -10.36 -6.48 19.70
N ARG A 104 -10.59 -7.35 18.69
CA ARG A 104 -10.93 -8.76 18.95
C ARG A 104 -9.70 -9.63 18.85
N GLN A 105 -9.63 -10.60 19.74
CA GLN A 105 -8.58 -11.62 19.72
C GLN A 105 -8.57 -12.36 18.38
N GLY A 106 -7.39 -12.43 17.75
CA GLY A 106 -7.19 -13.13 16.46
C GLY A 106 -7.53 -12.33 15.21
N GLU A 107 -8.21 -11.17 15.31
CA GLU A 107 -8.54 -10.32 14.17
C GLU A 107 -7.50 -9.22 13.91
N SER A 108 -6.84 -8.74 14.98
CA SER A 108 -5.83 -7.70 14.88
C SER A 108 -4.56 -8.10 15.64
N ARG A 109 -3.40 -7.80 15.06
CA ARG A 109 -2.10 -7.97 15.75
C ARG A 109 -1.95 -7.00 16.90
N LEU A 110 -2.64 -5.86 16.86
CA LEU A 110 -2.70 -4.90 17.96
C LEU A 110 -3.24 -5.51 19.23
N TYR A 111 -4.24 -6.39 19.16
CA TYR A 111 -4.77 -7.06 20.34
C TYR A 111 -3.64 -7.75 21.14
N ASN A 112 -2.80 -8.53 20.45
CA ASN A 112 -1.70 -9.25 21.11
C ASN A 112 -0.64 -8.30 21.66
N GLY A 113 -0.32 -7.23 20.92
CA GLY A 113 0.61 -6.20 21.38
C GLY A 113 0.10 -5.44 22.61
N ILE A 114 -1.19 -5.09 22.64
CA ILE A 114 -1.82 -4.43 23.79
C ILE A 114 -1.90 -5.40 24.98
N GLU A 115 -2.27 -6.66 24.76
CA GLU A 115 -2.31 -7.69 25.79
C GLU A 115 -0.94 -7.88 26.44
N TYR A 116 0.11 -8.02 25.62
CA TYR A 116 1.49 -8.09 26.10
C TYR A 116 1.85 -6.85 26.94
N ALA A 117 1.51 -5.65 26.46
CA ALA A 117 1.80 -4.41 27.19
C ALA A 117 1.10 -4.36 28.56
N VAL A 118 -0.18 -4.74 28.61
CA VAL A 118 -0.96 -4.81 29.85
C VAL A 118 -0.35 -5.81 30.83
N GLU A 119 -0.08 -7.04 30.39
CA GLU A 119 0.54 -8.08 31.22
C GLU A 119 1.92 -7.68 31.72
N HIS A 120 2.72 -7.05 30.85
CA HIS A 120 4.07 -6.58 31.22
C HIS A 120 4.01 -5.52 32.34
N ILE A 121 3.11 -4.54 32.19
CA ILE A 121 2.94 -3.50 33.24
C ILE A 121 2.41 -4.08 34.55
N GLN A 122 1.45 -5.03 34.48
CA GLN A 122 0.87 -5.66 35.67
C GLN A 122 1.85 -6.58 36.40
N SER A 123 2.75 -7.24 35.68
CA SER A 123 3.73 -8.19 36.26
C SER A 123 5.02 -7.54 36.72
N ALA A 124 5.26 -6.28 36.37
CA ALA A 124 6.51 -5.60 36.66
C ALA A 124 6.68 -5.36 38.17
N GLN A 125 7.78 -5.89 38.74
CA GLN A 125 8.14 -5.75 40.13
C GLN A 125 9.22 -4.68 40.43
N SER A 126 9.72 -4.00 39.37
CA SER A 126 10.85 -3.07 39.47
C SER A 126 10.57 -1.70 38.84
N GLU A 127 11.13 -0.64 39.43
CA GLU A 127 11.10 0.74 38.95
C GLU A 127 12.03 0.98 37.73
N GLY A 128 11.83 0.25 36.62
CA GLY A 128 12.57 0.45 35.40
C GLY A 128 11.72 1.13 34.32
N ASN A 129 12.19 1.11 33.05
CA ASN A 129 11.49 1.63 31.89
C ASN A 129 10.29 0.74 31.44
N ILE A 130 9.43 0.35 32.41
CA ILE A 130 8.34 -0.62 32.24
C ILE A 130 7.43 -0.22 31.12
N TYR A 131 7.01 1.03 31.06
CA TYR A 131 6.12 1.54 30.01
C TYR A 131 6.80 1.53 28.64
N GLN A 132 8.09 1.87 28.55
CA GLN A 132 8.84 1.85 27.31
C GLN A 132 9.00 0.44 26.76
N GLU A 133 9.26 -0.54 27.63
CA GLU A 133 9.34 -1.94 27.25
C GLU A 133 7.97 -2.47 26.83
N ALA A 134 6.91 -2.15 27.56
CA ALA A 134 5.53 -2.52 27.24
C ALA A 134 5.09 -2.00 25.86
N PHE A 135 5.39 -0.75 25.53
CA PHE A 135 5.06 -0.17 24.23
C PHE A 135 5.94 -0.67 23.07
N SER A 136 7.15 -1.16 23.39
CA SER A 136 8.14 -1.52 22.36
C SER A 136 7.64 -2.55 21.34
N GLU A 137 6.79 -3.49 21.76
CA GLU A 137 6.24 -4.52 20.87
C GLU A 137 5.27 -3.92 19.84
N ILE A 138 4.40 -3.02 20.29
CA ILE A 138 3.46 -2.29 19.41
C ILE A 138 4.24 -1.38 18.46
N GLU A 139 5.25 -0.69 18.95
CA GLU A 139 6.08 0.23 18.19
C GLU A 139 6.88 -0.47 17.10
N LYS A 140 7.48 -1.62 17.39
CA LYS A 140 8.21 -2.44 16.40
C LYS A 140 7.31 -2.93 15.26
N GLU A 141 6.08 -3.34 15.58
CA GLU A 141 5.13 -3.85 14.57
C GLU A 141 4.68 -2.74 13.61
N TYR A 142 4.47 -1.52 14.11
CA TYR A 142 3.89 -0.44 13.32
C TYR A 142 4.92 0.55 12.75
N GLY A 143 6.06 0.76 13.41
CA GLY A 143 7.17 1.61 12.95
C GLY A 143 6.76 3.05 12.67
N CYS A 144 5.80 3.62 13.42
CA CYS A 144 5.19 4.92 13.16
C CYS A 144 5.71 5.98 14.14
N LYS A 145 6.36 7.03 13.63
CA LYS A 145 6.90 8.14 14.46
C LYS A 145 5.82 8.84 15.29
N ARG A 146 4.59 8.94 14.77
CA ARG A 146 3.47 9.53 15.53
C ARG A 146 3.07 8.67 16.71
N LEU A 147 3.09 7.35 16.52
CA LEU A 147 2.84 6.40 17.61
C LEU A 147 3.87 6.57 18.73
N TYR A 148 5.16 6.63 18.40
CA TYR A 148 6.23 6.88 19.39
C TYR A 148 5.99 8.17 20.17
N LYS A 149 5.66 9.27 19.48
CA LYS A 149 5.37 10.56 20.13
C LYS A 149 4.19 10.51 21.08
N ILE A 150 3.15 9.74 20.74
CA ILE A 150 1.99 9.56 21.61
C ILE A 150 2.40 8.76 22.85
N HIS A 151 3.10 7.66 22.71
CA HIS A 151 3.57 6.85 23.84
C HIS A 151 4.50 7.65 24.74
N ASP A 152 5.49 8.36 24.21
CA ASP A 152 6.40 9.23 24.96
C ASP A 152 5.62 10.30 25.75
N PHE A 153 4.63 10.94 25.09
CA PHE A 153 3.78 11.92 25.76
C PHE A 153 3.01 11.31 26.94
N LEU A 154 2.40 10.13 26.76
CA LEU A 154 1.65 9.46 27.83
C LEU A 154 2.57 9.10 29.01
N MET A 155 3.75 8.58 28.74
CA MET A 155 4.76 8.26 29.77
C MET A 155 5.18 9.52 30.53
N GLN A 156 5.46 10.60 29.83
CA GLN A 156 5.85 11.86 30.43
C GLN A 156 4.77 12.44 31.33
N VAL A 157 3.50 12.42 30.91
CA VAL A 157 2.38 12.92 31.71
C VAL A 157 2.14 12.06 32.93
N GLU A 158 2.21 10.73 32.83
CA GLU A 158 2.01 9.85 33.98
C GLU A 158 3.11 10.00 35.02
N GLN A 159 4.36 10.24 34.57
CA GLN A 159 5.51 10.46 35.51
C GLN A 159 5.52 11.85 36.12
N SER A 160 5.23 12.88 35.35
CA SER A 160 5.37 14.28 35.79
C SER A 160 4.10 14.84 36.42
N GLY A 161 2.95 14.21 36.18
CA GLY A 161 1.64 14.74 36.52
C GLY A 161 1.23 15.90 35.61
N GLY A 162 0.09 16.50 35.89
CA GLY A 162 -0.44 17.65 35.19
C GLY A 162 -1.74 17.34 34.44
N SER A 163 -2.37 18.38 33.87
CA SER A 163 -3.56 18.22 33.04
C SER A 163 -3.16 17.97 31.58
N PRO A 164 -3.45 16.80 31.01
CA PRO A 164 -3.07 16.45 29.65
C PRO A 164 -4.06 16.99 28.58
N ASP A 165 -5.18 17.60 28.97
CA ASP A 165 -6.34 17.87 28.12
C ASP A 165 -5.99 18.64 26.84
N ALA A 166 -5.32 19.78 26.97
CA ALA A 166 -4.97 20.61 25.83
C ALA A 166 -3.99 19.91 24.87
N ALA A 167 -3.01 19.20 25.42
CA ALA A 167 -2.03 18.46 24.60
C ALA A 167 -2.67 17.25 23.91
N ILE A 168 -3.57 16.53 24.55
CA ILE A 168 -4.33 15.43 23.94
C ILE A 168 -5.18 15.95 22.79
N GLU A 169 -5.83 17.10 22.91
CA GLU A 169 -6.60 17.67 21.83
C GLU A 169 -5.74 18.05 20.60
N ILE A 170 -4.53 18.55 20.85
CA ILE A 170 -3.55 18.80 19.78
C ILE A 170 -3.16 17.48 19.08
N LEU A 171 -2.87 16.42 19.84
CA LEU A 171 -2.50 15.11 19.28
C LEU A 171 -3.67 14.47 18.51
N LEU A 172 -4.89 14.57 19.00
CA LEU A 172 -6.09 14.10 18.30
C LEU A 172 -6.32 14.87 16.99
N ASN A 173 -6.11 16.18 17.00
CA ASN A 173 -6.23 16.99 15.79
C ASN A 173 -5.13 16.69 14.78
N ASP A 174 -3.86 16.53 15.22
CA ASP A 174 -2.75 16.11 14.34
C ASP A 174 -3.03 14.74 13.70
N ARG A 175 -3.52 13.78 14.50
CA ARG A 175 -3.95 12.47 14.00
C ARG A 175 -5.05 12.61 12.93
N LYS A 176 -6.07 13.44 13.18
CA LYS A 176 -7.17 13.66 12.22
C LYS A 176 -6.65 14.22 10.89
N MET A 177 -5.82 15.26 10.95
CA MET A 177 -5.22 15.85 9.75
C MET A 177 -4.33 14.85 9.01
N TRP A 178 -3.60 14.00 9.74
CA TRP A 178 -2.80 12.95 9.13
C TRP A 178 -3.66 11.92 8.39
N ILE A 179 -4.75 11.46 9.00
CA ILE A 179 -5.69 10.52 8.38
C ILE A 179 -6.28 11.11 7.09
N GLU A 180 -6.75 12.36 7.13
CA GLU A 180 -7.30 13.05 5.96
C GLU A 180 -6.27 13.13 4.83
N ARG A 181 -5.00 13.43 5.14
CA ARG A 181 -3.90 13.46 4.18
C ARG A 181 -3.64 12.10 3.56
N ILE A 182 -3.56 11.05 4.37
CA ILE A 182 -3.31 9.68 3.89
C ILE A 182 -4.44 9.21 2.99
N TYR A 183 -5.70 9.42 3.36
CA TYR A 183 -6.85 9.08 2.51
C TYR A 183 -6.88 9.92 1.21
N GLY A 184 -6.48 11.19 1.27
CA GLY A 184 -6.30 12.02 0.08
C GLY A 184 -5.27 11.42 -0.88
N LEU A 185 -4.10 11.07 -0.39
CA LEU A 185 -3.04 10.41 -1.16
C LEU A 185 -3.48 9.06 -1.73
N GLN A 186 -4.20 8.25 -0.96
CA GLN A 186 -4.77 6.98 -1.44
C GLN A 186 -5.73 7.20 -2.60
N LYS A 187 -6.63 8.17 -2.47
CA LYS A 187 -7.59 8.51 -3.53
C LYS A 187 -6.86 8.92 -4.81
N GLU A 188 -5.82 9.73 -4.70
CA GLU A 188 -4.99 10.12 -5.84
C GLU A 188 -4.26 8.93 -6.46
N LYS A 189 -3.60 8.09 -5.66
CA LYS A 189 -2.96 6.86 -6.12
C LYS A 189 -3.95 5.95 -6.85
N LYS A 190 -5.17 5.78 -6.30
CA LYS A 190 -6.24 4.99 -6.93
C LYS A 190 -6.67 5.59 -8.27
N ASN A 191 -6.86 6.91 -8.33
CA ASN A 191 -7.20 7.61 -9.57
C ASN A 191 -6.12 7.45 -10.64
N ILE A 192 -4.84 7.55 -10.26
CA ILE A 192 -3.72 7.32 -11.19
C ILE A 192 -3.70 5.86 -11.68
N LYS A 193 -3.91 4.87 -10.79
CA LYS A 193 -4.03 3.45 -11.18
C LYS A 193 -5.13 3.23 -12.22
N VAL A 194 -6.29 3.84 -12.01
CA VAL A 194 -7.42 3.77 -12.96
C VAL A 194 -7.06 4.45 -14.28
N LYS A 195 -6.48 5.65 -14.25
CA LYS A 195 -6.07 6.37 -15.48
C LYS A 195 -5.05 5.57 -16.29
N VAL A 196 -4.05 4.97 -15.64
CA VAL A 196 -3.06 4.11 -16.31
C VAL A 196 -3.73 2.87 -16.90
N THR A 197 -4.66 2.24 -16.20
CA THR A 197 -5.38 1.06 -16.69
C THR A 197 -6.24 1.41 -17.92
N ILE A 198 -6.96 2.53 -17.88
CA ILE A 198 -7.75 3.04 -19.00
C ILE A 198 -6.83 3.37 -20.19
N GLY A 199 -5.73 4.09 -19.94
CA GLY A 199 -4.77 4.45 -21.00
C GLY A 199 -4.16 3.23 -21.68
N THR A 200 -3.79 2.21 -20.89
CA THR A 200 -3.32 0.92 -21.44
C THR A 200 -4.40 0.23 -22.26
N GLY A 201 -5.64 0.21 -21.78
CA GLY A 201 -6.79 -0.34 -22.52
C GLY A 201 -7.06 0.39 -23.83
N LEU A 202 -7.02 1.73 -23.83
CA LEU A 202 -7.16 2.54 -25.05
C LEU A 202 -6.01 2.30 -26.03
N SER A 203 -4.77 2.14 -25.57
CA SER A 203 -3.63 1.79 -26.41
C SER A 203 -3.88 0.47 -27.18
N PHE A 204 -4.38 -0.55 -26.47
CA PHE A 204 -4.73 -1.81 -27.11
C PHE A 204 -5.88 -1.65 -28.13
N LEU A 205 -6.89 -0.87 -27.80
CA LEU A 205 -8.03 -0.64 -28.69
C LEU A 205 -7.58 0.08 -29.97
N ILE A 206 -6.75 1.11 -29.87
CA ILE A 206 -6.20 1.82 -31.03
C ILE A 206 -5.37 0.88 -31.91
N CYS A 207 -4.50 0.07 -31.29
CA CYS A 207 -3.72 -0.93 -32.02
C CYS A 207 -4.62 -1.94 -32.79
N ALA A 208 -5.67 -2.44 -32.10
CA ALA A 208 -6.63 -3.38 -32.73
C ALA A 208 -7.35 -2.73 -33.90
N MET A 209 -7.85 -1.51 -33.73
CA MET A 209 -8.52 -0.77 -34.82
C MET A 209 -7.58 -0.53 -36.01
N SER A 210 -6.31 -0.20 -35.73
CA SER A 210 -5.31 0.01 -36.81
C SER A 210 -5.11 -1.26 -37.62
N ILE A 211 -5.08 -2.45 -37.02
CA ILE A 211 -4.96 -3.73 -37.73
C ILE A 211 -6.24 -4.03 -38.51
N LEU A 212 -7.42 -3.80 -37.94
CA LEU A 212 -8.70 -4.06 -38.63
C LEU A 212 -8.98 -3.12 -39.81
N MET A 213 -8.37 -1.93 -39.84
CA MET A 213 -8.49 -0.96 -40.91
C MET A 213 -7.53 -1.22 -42.08
N LEU A 214 -6.58 -2.13 -41.94
CA LEU A 214 -5.68 -2.47 -43.04
C LEU A 214 -6.45 -3.13 -44.19
N PRO A 215 -6.20 -2.71 -45.45
CA PRO A 215 -6.79 -3.38 -46.62
C PRO A 215 -6.38 -4.85 -46.66
N LYS A 216 -7.30 -5.73 -47.02
CA LYS A 216 -7.07 -7.19 -47.08
C LYS A 216 -5.93 -7.60 -48.04
N GLU A 217 -5.55 -6.72 -48.93
CA GLU A 217 -4.42 -6.89 -49.84
C GLU A 217 -3.06 -6.83 -49.16
N PHE A 218 -3.01 -6.16 -47.97
CA PHE A 218 -1.85 -6.10 -47.13
C PHE A 218 -2.03 -7.06 -45.94
N ASP A 219 -1.95 -8.36 -46.16
CA ASP A 219 -2.05 -9.35 -45.08
C ASP A 219 -0.80 -9.37 -44.22
N ILE A 220 -0.68 -8.29 -43.38
CA ILE A 220 0.41 -8.12 -42.44
C ILE A 220 0.30 -9.14 -41.29
N THR A 221 -0.91 -9.67 -41.06
CA THR A 221 -1.18 -10.57 -39.90
C THR A 221 -0.48 -11.92 -40.05
N GLN A 222 -0.20 -12.37 -41.30
CA GLN A 222 0.54 -13.60 -41.60
C GLN A 222 2.07 -13.38 -41.58
N ASN A 223 2.54 -12.13 -41.55
CA ASN A 223 3.98 -11.84 -41.56
C ASN A 223 4.58 -12.05 -40.18
N PRO A 224 5.60 -12.93 -40.02
CA PRO A 224 6.25 -13.20 -38.71
C PRO A 224 6.83 -11.94 -38.04
N ILE A 225 7.31 -10.98 -38.83
CA ILE A 225 7.86 -9.72 -38.31
C ILE A 225 6.74 -8.88 -37.65
N SER A 226 5.59 -8.76 -38.31
CA SER A 226 4.42 -8.06 -37.81
C SER A 226 3.91 -8.71 -36.50
N GLN A 227 3.84 -10.04 -36.48
CA GLN A 227 3.46 -10.82 -35.31
C GLN A 227 4.43 -10.58 -34.13
N ALA A 228 5.74 -10.57 -34.38
CA ALA A 228 6.76 -10.30 -33.37
C ALA A 228 6.66 -8.87 -32.82
N VAL A 229 6.47 -7.87 -33.68
CA VAL A 229 6.28 -6.46 -33.29
C VAL A 229 5.02 -6.30 -32.44
N THR A 230 3.90 -6.85 -32.86
CA THR A 230 2.63 -6.80 -32.12
C THR A 230 2.78 -7.44 -30.75
N THR A 231 3.41 -8.62 -30.67
CA THR A 231 3.69 -9.31 -29.40
C THR A 231 4.59 -8.46 -28.49
N GLY A 232 5.63 -7.84 -29.06
CA GLY A 232 6.52 -6.93 -28.34
C GLY A 232 5.79 -5.72 -27.74
N VAL A 233 4.91 -5.10 -28.52
CA VAL A 233 4.07 -3.97 -28.06
C VAL A 233 3.13 -4.41 -26.92
N VAL A 234 2.51 -5.59 -27.02
CA VAL A 234 1.65 -6.14 -25.97
C VAL A 234 2.43 -6.34 -24.68
N ILE A 235 3.58 -7.00 -24.74
CA ILE A 235 4.42 -7.26 -23.58
C ILE A 235 4.91 -5.94 -22.97
N LEU A 236 5.31 -4.97 -23.78
CA LEU A 236 5.73 -3.65 -23.31
C LEU A 236 4.59 -2.92 -22.57
N ASN A 237 3.38 -2.92 -23.10
CA ASN A 237 2.21 -2.34 -22.43
C ASN A 237 1.91 -3.05 -21.10
N MET A 238 2.02 -4.38 -21.05
CA MET A 238 1.87 -5.15 -19.79
C MET A 238 2.95 -4.77 -18.77
N LEU A 239 4.19 -4.59 -19.21
CA LEU A 239 5.30 -4.16 -18.33
C LEU A 239 5.07 -2.75 -17.79
N ILE A 240 4.65 -1.80 -18.62
CA ILE A 240 4.35 -0.43 -18.21
C ILE A 240 3.22 -0.44 -17.17
N TRP A 241 2.13 -1.16 -17.45
CA TRP A 241 1.01 -1.28 -16.53
C TRP A 241 1.44 -1.90 -15.20
N TYR A 242 2.20 -3.00 -15.24
CA TYR A 242 2.71 -3.67 -14.05
C TYR A 242 3.64 -2.76 -13.22
N ALA A 243 4.58 -2.07 -13.88
CA ALA A 243 5.50 -1.15 -13.21
C ALA A 243 4.74 0.00 -12.53
N ALA A 244 3.73 0.56 -13.17
CA ALA A 244 2.86 1.58 -12.59
C ALA A 244 2.09 1.04 -11.38
N GLN A 245 1.48 -0.16 -11.48
CA GLN A 245 0.78 -0.78 -10.36
C GLN A 245 1.73 -1.01 -9.17
N LYS A 246 2.94 -1.51 -9.44
CA LYS A 246 3.95 -1.75 -8.40
C LYS A 246 4.42 -0.46 -7.72
N LYS A 247 4.71 0.58 -8.50
CA LYS A 247 5.16 1.88 -7.96
C LYS A 247 4.08 2.57 -7.12
N LEU A 248 2.81 2.41 -7.48
CA LEU A 248 1.67 3.01 -6.77
C LEU A 248 1.16 2.14 -5.59
N SER A 249 1.73 0.95 -5.39
CA SER A 249 1.45 0.07 -4.25
C SER A 249 2.58 0.21 -3.24
N GLY A 250 2.32 0.77 -2.08
CA GLY A 250 3.32 0.94 -1.03
C GLY A 250 2.65 1.08 0.33
N SER A 251 3.44 1.00 1.40
CA SER A 251 2.96 1.17 2.76
C SER A 251 2.29 2.54 2.93
N LEU A 252 1.16 2.54 3.65
CA LEU A 252 0.41 3.75 3.95
C LEU A 252 1.02 4.52 5.13
N ILE A 253 1.49 3.78 6.11
CA ILE A 253 2.04 4.35 7.36
C ILE A 253 3.37 5.04 7.06
N LEU A 254 4.24 4.39 6.28
CA LEU A 254 5.58 4.89 5.95
C LEU A 254 5.58 5.97 4.86
N SER A 255 4.53 6.06 4.03
CA SER A 255 4.50 7.00 2.90
C SER A 255 4.57 8.48 3.28
N ASP A 256 4.26 8.82 4.53
CA ASP A 256 4.31 10.20 5.06
C ASP A 256 5.59 10.46 5.89
N GLU A 257 6.28 9.41 6.32
CA GLU A 257 7.43 9.49 7.21
C GLU A 257 8.78 9.48 6.49
N ASP A 258 8.83 8.90 5.29
CA ASP A 258 10.04 8.88 4.44
C ASP A 258 10.27 10.19 3.67
N VAL A 259 9.37 11.15 3.86
CA VAL A 259 9.55 12.47 3.29
C VAL A 259 10.47 13.27 4.21
N ASP A 260 11.76 13.19 3.94
CA ASP A 260 12.75 14.09 4.55
C ASP A 260 12.45 15.51 4.06
N GLU A 261 11.95 16.36 4.97
CA GLU A 261 11.68 17.77 4.65
C GLU A 261 12.92 18.48 4.11
N ALA A 262 14.11 18.07 4.52
CA ALA A 262 15.37 18.61 4.01
C ALA A 262 15.57 18.23 2.55
N GLU A 263 15.29 16.98 2.17
CA GLU A 263 15.38 16.50 0.79
C GLU A 263 14.35 17.17 -0.11
N ILE A 264 13.12 17.39 0.39
CA ILE A 264 12.09 18.15 -0.36
C ILE A 264 12.50 19.60 -0.52
N ARG A 265 13.00 20.26 0.51
CA ARG A 265 13.48 21.64 0.41
C ARG A 265 14.63 21.78 -0.58
N GLU A 266 15.51 20.80 -0.61
CA GLU A 266 16.62 20.77 -1.55
C GLU A 266 16.12 20.55 -2.98
N LYS A 267 15.26 19.55 -3.19
CA LYS A 267 14.61 19.29 -4.49
C LYS A 267 13.76 20.48 -4.95
N TYR A 268 13.03 21.12 -4.04
CA TYR A 268 12.24 22.32 -4.34
C TYR A 268 13.13 23.49 -4.79
N LYS A 269 14.32 23.68 -4.19
CA LYS A 269 15.29 24.67 -4.66
C LYS A 269 15.73 24.41 -6.10
N TYR A 270 15.93 23.15 -6.48
CA TYR A 270 16.28 22.79 -7.87
C TYR A 270 15.12 23.01 -8.83
N VAL A 271 13.88 22.67 -8.45
CA VAL A 271 12.68 22.91 -9.28
C VAL A 271 12.41 24.39 -9.49
N VAL A 272 12.55 25.21 -8.45
CA VAL A 272 12.24 26.66 -8.50
C VAL A 272 13.40 27.50 -9.08
N LYS A 273 14.65 27.13 -8.76
CA LYS A 273 15.84 27.85 -9.21
C LYS A 273 16.54 27.27 -10.43
N GLY A 274 16.15 26.07 -10.86
CA GLY A 274 16.77 25.39 -11.99
C GLY A 274 16.50 26.13 -13.31
N ASN A 275 17.56 26.59 -13.97
CA ASN A 275 17.50 27.29 -15.26
C ASN A 275 17.37 26.31 -16.45
N ARG A 276 17.33 24.99 -16.22
CA ARG A 276 17.31 23.97 -17.27
C ARG A 276 16.00 23.17 -17.20
N GLU A 277 15.23 23.20 -18.29
CA GLU A 277 13.95 22.46 -18.42
C GLU A 277 14.09 20.96 -18.12
N LYS A 278 15.21 20.33 -18.47
CA LYS A 278 15.47 18.90 -18.17
C LYS A 278 15.58 18.59 -16.68
N GLU A 279 16.14 19.48 -15.88
CA GLU A 279 16.23 19.31 -14.43
C GLU A 279 14.88 19.58 -13.76
N ARG A 280 14.13 20.57 -14.25
CA ARG A 280 12.76 20.83 -13.81
C ARG A 280 11.87 19.61 -14.04
N PHE A 281 11.93 19.00 -15.23
CA PHE A 281 11.15 17.82 -15.56
C PHE A 281 11.53 16.61 -14.69
N LYS A 282 12.82 16.38 -14.46
CA LYS A 282 13.29 15.27 -13.61
C LYS A 282 12.78 15.35 -12.17
N TYR A 283 12.65 16.53 -11.60
CA TYR A 283 12.23 16.74 -10.21
C TYR A 283 10.74 17.10 -10.05
N SER A 284 10.01 17.36 -11.14
CA SER A 284 8.55 17.58 -11.11
C SER A 284 7.72 16.29 -11.14
N ILE A 285 8.34 15.13 -11.36
CA ILE A 285 7.67 13.81 -11.42
C ILE A 285 7.73 13.10 -10.05
N ILE A 286 8.30 13.72 -9.04
CA ILE A 286 8.31 13.26 -7.65
C ILE A 286 7.23 13.98 -6.87
#